data_f64375f116f2f29665eb87df41b179e1
#
_entry.id   f64375f116f2f29665eb87df41b179e1
#
_cell.length_a   1.000
_cell.length_b   1.000
_cell.length_c   1.000
_cell.angle_alpha   90.00
_cell.angle_beta   90.00
_cell.angle_gamma   90.00
#
_symmetry.space_group_name_H-M   'P 1'
#
loop_
_entity.id
_entity.type
_entity.pdbx_description
1 polymer ?
#
loop_
_entity_poly.entity_id
_entity_poly.type
_entity_poly.pdbx_seq_one_letter_code
_entity_poly.pdbx_strand_id
1 'polypeptide(L)'
;FLVDESLYAARPDLVLTGRTLMGHESAKNQQLEDHYFGAIPSRVEAFMQDLEIECHMLGIPVKTCHNEVAPNQFEVAPIFEETNLANDHNLLLMSVMREVARRHNFRVLLHEKPFKGVNGSGKHNNWSLGTDTGVLLFAPGKTQKENLQFITFIVNVMAAVYKYNGLLKASISSATNGHRL
;
A
#
# COMPACT_ATOMS: atom_id res chain seq x y z
N PHE A 1 -0.17 4.69 7.49
CA PHE A 1 -0.30 5.94 8.27
C PHE A 1 0.66 5.91 9.44
N LEU A 2 1.30 7.05 9.73
CA LEU A 2 2.17 7.22 10.88
C LEU A 2 1.46 8.05 11.96
N VAL A 3 1.54 7.59 13.19
CA VAL A 3 1.01 8.30 14.37
C VAL A 3 2.13 8.44 15.40
N ASP A 4 2.23 9.59 16.04
CA ASP A 4 3.13 9.77 17.18
C ASP A 4 2.83 8.75 18.27
N GLU A 5 3.85 8.13 18.83
CA GLU A 5 3.70 7.04 19.80
C GLU A 5 2.94 7.47 21.06
N SER A 6 3.17 8.70 21.53
CA SER A 6 2.47 9.24 22.70
C SER A 6 0.97 9.43 22.43
N LEU A 7 0.63 9.91 21.24
CA LEU A 7 -0.77 10.07 20.83
C LEU A 7 -1.44 8.72 20.63
N TYR A 8 -0.73 7.77 20.03
CA TYR A 8 -1.23 6.39 19.87
C TYR A 8 -1.54 5.76 21.24
N ALA A 9 -0.62 5.86 22.20
CA ALA A 9 -0.79 5.28 23.53
C ALA A 9 -1.94 5.92 24.32
N ALA A 10 -2.24 7.19 24.08
CA ALA A 10 -3.36 7.90 24.67
C ALA A 10 -4.74 7.55 24.08
N ARG A 11 -4.78 6.79 22.98
CA ARG A 11 -5.99 6.50 22.21
C ARG A 11 -6.29 4.99 22.22
N PRO A 12 -7.17 4.52 23.12
CA PRO A 12 -7.52 3.09 23.20
C PRO A 12 -8.12 2.52 21.92
N ASP A 13 -8.84 3.33 21.13
CA ASP A 13 -9.38 2.91 19.85
C ASP A 13 -8.26 2.61 18.83
N LEU A 14 -7.21 3.43 18.76
CA LEU A 14 -6.05 3.16 17.90
C LEU A 14 -5.29 1.91 18.37
N VAL A 15 -5.08 1.78 19.68
CA VAL A 15 -4.36 0.63 20.27
C VAL A 15 -5.10 -0.69 20.00
N LEU A 16 -6.41 -0.71 20.18
CA LEU A 16 -7.21 -1.94 20.11
C LEU A 16 -7.63 -2.30 18.69
N THR A 17 -7.83 -1.30 17.81
CA THR A 17 -8.46 -1.56 16.50
C THR A 17 -7.62 -1.06 15.31
N GLY A 18 -6.56 -0.32 15.54
CA GLY A 18 -5.75 0.30 14.48
C GLY A 18 -6.46 1.43 13.71
N ARG A 19 -7.61 1.90 14.19
CA ARG A 19 -8.39 2.98 13.60
C ARG A 19 -9.07 3.84 14.65
N THR A 20 -9.49 5.04 14.27
CA THR A 20 -10.30 5.90 15.14
C THR A 20 -11.75 5.42 15.18
N LEU A 21 -12.32 5.27 16.37
CA LEU A 21 -13.73 4.97 16.62
C LEU A 21 -14.47 6.15 17.21
N MET A 22 -13.75 7.07 17.84
CA MET A 22 -14.27 8.24 18.54
C MET A 22 -13.38 9.44 18.29
N GLY A 23 -13.84 10.61 18.69
CA GLY A 23 -13.12 11.87 18.56
C GLY A 23 -13.64 12.72 17.42
N HIS A 24 -13.01 13.87 17.26
CA HIS A 24 -13.34 14.85 16.24
C HIS A 24 -12.65 14.55 14.92
N GLU A 25 -13.13 15.13 13.84
CA GLU A 25 -12.47 15.08 12.54
C GLU A 25 -11.09 15.73 12.60
N SER A 26 -10.20 15.30 11.68
CA SER A 26 -8.88 15.89 11.55
C SER A 26 -8.98 17.38 11.27
N ALA A 27 -8.17 18.20 11.96
CA ALA A 27 -8.04 19.63 11.68
C ALA A 27 -7.49 19.91 10.27
N LYS A 28 -6.63 19.02 9.75
CA LYS A 28 -6.24 19.00 8.34
C LYS A 28 -7.17 18.07 7.60
N ASN A 29 -7.84 18.59 6.60
CA ASN A 29 -8.57 17.79 5.61
C ASN A 29 -7.69 17.54 4.37
N GLN A 30 -8.30 17.13 3.27
CA GLN A 30 -7.62 16.83 2.01
C GLN A 30 -7.81 17.94 0.97
N GLN A 31 -8.07 19.17 1.40
CA GLN A 31 -8.30 20.29 0.48
C GLN A 31 -7.04 20.49 -0.36
N LEU A 32 -7.24 20.59 -1.68
CA LEU A 32 -6.19 20.79 -2.65
C LEU A 32 -5.09 19.70 -2.65
N GLU A 33 -5.34 18.59 -1.98
CA GLU A 33 -4.35 17.52 -1.80
C GLU A 33 -3.02 18.04 -1.24
N ASP A 34 -3.12 18.97 -0.29
CA ASP A 34 -1.98 19.71 0.28
C ASP A 34 -0.94 18.81 0.95
N HIS A 35 -1.37 17.68 1.51
CA HIS A 35 -0.45 16.69 2.05
C HIS A 35 0.31 15.95 0.94
N TYR A 36 -0.37 15.55 -0.12
CA TYR A 36 0.23 14.81 -1.24
C TYR A 36 1.35 15.61 -1.93
N PHE A 37 1.12 16.89 -2.16
CA PHE A 37 2.08 17.82 -2.79
C PHE A 37 3.00 18.53 -1.79
N GLY A 38 2.85 18.26 -0.50
CA GLY A 38 3.63 18.89 0.56
C GLY A 38 5.02 18.28 0.73
N ALA A 39 5.85 18.98 1.50
CA ALA A 39 7.14 18.45 1.91
C ALA A 39 6.96 17.31 2.95
N ILE A 40 7.84 16.32 2.88
CA ILE A 40 7.90 15.26 3.89
C ILE A 40 8.50 15.88 5.17
N PRO A 41 7.83 15.75 6.34
CA PRO A 41 8.40 16.20 7.60
C PRO A 41 9.73 15.50 7.91
N SER A 42 10.74 16.21 8.41
CA SER A 42 12.10 15.69 8.62
C SER A 42 12.14 14.41 9.48
N ARG A 43 11.27 14.31 10.50
CA ARG A 43 11.16 13.10 11.32
C ARG A 43 10.62 11.90 10.53
N VAL A 44 9.69 12.13 9.61
CA VAL A 44 9.16 11.09 8.73
C VAL A 44 10.21 10.69 7.70
N GLU A 45 10.92 11.66 7.14
CA GLU A 45 12.03 11.41 6.22
C GLU A 45 13.12 10.54 6.85
N ALA A 46 13.53 10.84 8.09
CA ALA A 46 14.48 10.02 8.82
C ALA A 46 13.96 8.57 9.03
N PHE A 47 12.68 8.42 9.35
CA PHE A 47 12.05 7.09 9.42
C PHE A 47 12.09 6.37 8.07
N MET A 48 11.78 7.06 6.96
CA MET A 48 11.81 6.48 5.63
C MET A 48 13.20 6.02 5.21
N GLN A 49 14.23 6.81 5.51
CA GLN A 49 15.63 6.48 5.22
C GLN A 49 16.08 5.23 5.98
N ASP A 50 15.81 5.16 7.28
CA ASP A 50 16.15 3.98 8.09
C ASP A 50 15.37 2.74 7.62
N LEU A 51 14.10 2.90 7.27
CA LEU A 51 13.29 1.81 6.71
C LEU A 51 13.89 1.29 5.40
N GLU A 52 14.29 2.16 4.49
CA GLU A 52 14.91 1.79 3.22
C GLU A 52 16.20 0.99 3.45
N ILE A 53 17.07 1.45 4.36
CA ILE A 53 18.32 0.76 4.70
C ILE A 53 18.04 -0.64 5.24
N GLU A 54 17.14 -0.78 6.22
CA GLU A 54 16.78 -2.08 6.80
C GLU A 54 16.17 -3.03 5.75
N CYS A 55 15.32 -2.51 4.89
CA CYS A 55 14.73 -3.28 3.79
C CYS A 55 15.80 -3.78 2.83
N HIS A 56 16.73 -2.92 2.42
CA HIS A 56 17.81 -3.31 1.51
C HIS A 56 18.75 -4.34 2.14
N MET A 57 19.03 -4.25 3.44
CA MET A 57 19.82 -5.26 4.16
C MET A 57 19.13 -6.63 4.17
N LEU A 58 17.80 -6.66 4.11
CA LEU A 58 17.00 -7.89 4.04
C LEU A 58 16.68 -8.34 2.62
N GLY A 59 17.18 -7.63 1.60
CA GLY A 59 16.93 -7.93 0.19
C GLY A 59 15.57 -7.47 -0.32
N ILE A 60 14.83 -6.68 0.44
CA ILE A 60 13.55 -6.12 0.00
C ILE A 60 13.84 -4.89 -0.87
N PRO A 61 13.45 -4.89 -2.17
CA PRO A 61 13.88 -3.86 -3.12
C PRO A 61 12.99 -2.61 -3.05
N VAL A 62 12.97 -1.94 -1.92
CA VAL A 62 12.28 -0.64 -1.77
C VAL A 62 12.91 0.39 -2.69
N LYS A 63 12.09 1.17 -3.37
CA LYS A 63 12.55 2.16 -4.34
C LYS A 63 12.02 3.57 -4.09
N THR A 64 10.76 3.71 -3.73
CA THR A 64 10.10 5.01 -3.67
C THR A 64 9.36 5.15 -2.35
N CYS A 65 9.54 6.30 -1.70
CA CYS A 65 8.75 6.72 -0.55
C CYS A 65 8.21 8.12 -0.83
N HIS A 66 6.91 8.35 -0.58
CA HIS A 66 6.28 9.64 -0.82
C HIS A 66 5.06 9.87 0.07
N ASN A 67 4.58 11.12 0.06
CA ASN A 67 3.32 11.47 0.71
C ASN A 67 2.13 10.92 -0.07
N GLU A 68 1.13 10.47 0.67
CA GLU A 68 -0.19 10.14 0.15
C GLU A 68 -1.23 11.21 0.48
N VAL A 69 -2.47 11.02 -0.01
CA VAL A 69 -3.50 12.07 0.02
C VAL A 69 -4.00 12.37 1.43
N ALA A 70 -4.22 11.34 2.26
CA ALA A 70 -4.73 11.56 3.61
C ALA A 70 -3.66 12.11 4.57
N PRO A 71 -4.06 12.88 5.58
CA PRO A 71 -3.12 13.37 6.60
C PRO A 71 -2.32 12.23 7.25
N ASN A 72 -0.99 12.39 7.33
CA ASN A 72 -0.05 11.39 7.85
C ASN A 72 -0.10 10.03 7.13
N GLN A 73 -0.59 10.00 5.91
CA GLN A 73 -0.52 8.87 5.04
C GLN A 73 0.74 8.97 4.16
N PHE A 74 1.47 7.88 4.09
CA PHE A 74 2.70 7.78 3.29
C PHE A 74 2.69 6.44 2.56
N GLU A 75 3.35 6.38 1.42
CA GLU A 75 3.46 5.18 0.62
C GLU A 75 4.92 4.78 0.41
N VAL A 76 5.16 3.49 0.40
CA VAL A 76 6.40 2.88 -0.04
C VAL A 76 6.09 1.93 -1.19
N ALA A 77 6.88 2.01 -2.26
CA ALA A 77 6.74 1.17 -3.44
C ALA A 77 8.03 0.38 -3.69
N PRO A 78 8.00 -0.96 -3.61
CA PRO A 78 9.12 -1.79 -4.01
C PRO A 78 9.21 -1.94 -5.54
N ILE A 79 10.37 -2.36 -6.03
CA ILE A 79 10.51 -2.85 -7.40
C ILE A 79 9.72 -4.14 -7.54
N PHE A 80 9.13 -4.37 -8.71
CA PHE A 80 8.36 -5.59 -8.98
C PHE A 80 9.28 -6.84 -8.95
N GLU A 81 8.70 -7.92 -8.46
CA GLU A 81 9.35 -9.22 -8.35
C GLU A 81 8.37 -10.34 -8.75
N GLU A 82 8.83 -11.57 -8.74
CA GLU A 82 7.97 -12.75 -8.87
C GLU A 82 6.93 -12.72 -7.73
N THR A 83 5.69 -13.09 -8.03
CA THR A 83 4.52 -12.87 -7.15
C THR A 83 4.69 -13.46 -5.75
N ASN A 84 5.24 -14.67 -5.63
CA ASN A 84 5.42 -15.32 -4.33
C ASN A 84 6.48 -14.58 -3.51
N LEU A 85 7.60 -14.24 -4.11
CA LEU A 85 8.67 -13.46 -3.47
C LEU A 85 8.18 -12.06 -3.08
N ALA A 86 7.45 -11.38 -3.97
CA ALA A 86 6.86 -10.07 -3.69
C ALA A 86 5.90 -10.10 -2.50
N ASN A 87 5.12 -11.19 -2.35
CA ASN A 87 4.23 -11.36 -1.21
C ASN A 87 5.00 -11.57 0.10
N ASP A 88 6.04 -12.40 0.09
CA ASP A 88 6.88 -12.64 1.26
C ASP A 88 7.63 -11.37 1.68
N HIS A 89 8.21 -10.65 0.72
CA HIS A 89 8.85 -9.35 0.98
C HIS A 89 7.87 -8.32 1.54
N ASN A 90 6.63 -8.31 1.08
CA ASN A 90 5.63 -7.41 1.62
C ASN A 90 5.27 -7.73 3.08
N LEU A 91 5.14 -9.00 3.45
CA LEU A 91 4.90 -9.39 4.85
C LEU A 91 6.08 -9.01 5.75
N LEU A 92 7.30 -9.22 5.26
CA LEU A 92 8.51 -8.83 5.97
C LEU A 92 8.62 -7.30 6.09
N LEU A 93 8.37 -6.55 5.01
CA LEU A 93 8.32 -5.09 5.00
C LEU A 93 7.36 -4.54 6.08
N MET A 94 6.16 -5.10 6.19
CA MET A 94 5.19 -4.68 7.20
C MET A 94 5.71 -4.90 8.63
N SER A 95 6.50 -5.94 8.85
CA SER A 95 7.14 -6.21 10.15
C SER A 95 8.26 -5.21 10.44
N VAL A 96 9.19 -5.05 9.50
CA VAL A 96 10.32 -4.11 9.59
C VAL A 96 9.82 -2.68 9.79
N MET A 97 8.80 -2.29 9.06
CA MET A 97 8.18 -0.96 9.19
C MET A 97 7.71 -0.66 10.62
N ARG A 98 7.11 -1.64 11.30
CA ARG A 98 6.70 -1.48 12.71
C ARG A 98 7.89 -1.31 13.65
N GLU A 99 8.95 -2.06 13.43
CA GLU A 99 10.16 -2.01 14.27
C GLU A 99 10.91 -0.68 14.08
N VAL A 100 11.10 -0.25 12.84
CA VAL A 100 11.76 1.02 12.53
C VAL A 100 10.94 2.21 13.05
N ALA A 101 9.61 2.18 12.89
CA ALA A 101 8.75 3.25 13.37
C ALA A 101 8.90 3.48 14.89
N ARG A 102 9.03 2.43 15.69
CA ARG A 102 9.26 2.54 17.14
C ARG A 102 10.56 3.29 17.47
N ARG A 103 11.61 3.07 16.70
CA ARG A 103 12.90 3.77 16.88
C ARG A 103 12.75 5.29 16.69
N HIS A 104 11.79 5.69 15.86
CA HIS A 104 11.46 7.10 15.59
C HIS A 104 10.29 7.65 16.42
N ASN A 105 9.85 6.92 17.47
CA ASN A 105 8.68 7.24 18.29
C ASN A 105 7.41 7.40 17.46
N PHE A 106 7.25 6.56 16.43
CA PHE A 106 6.05 6.41 15.65
C PHE A 106 5.38 5.06 15.84
N ARG A 107 4.10 5.01 15.55
CA ARG A 107 3.33 3.80 15.33
C ARG A 107 2.79 3.78 13.90
N VAL A 108 2.87 2.63 13.26
CA VAL A 108 2.32 2.40 11.93
C VAL A 108 0.91 1.87 12.06
N LEU A 109 -0.04 2.51 11.40
CA LEU A 109 -1.38 1.97 11.20
C LEU A 109 -1.46 1.39 9.81
N LEU A 110 -1.72 0.09 9.72
CA LEU A 110 -1.88 -0.67 8.48
C LEU A 110 -3.34 -0.91 8.12
N HIS A 111 -4.26 -0.35 8.90
CA HIS A 111 -5.68 -0.32 8.55
C HIS A 111 -5.86 0.53 7.30
N GLU A 112 -6.59 0.03 6.31
CA GLU A 112 -6.74 0.71 5.01
C GLU A 112 -7.44 2.06 5.13
N LYS A 113 -8.29 2.24 6.12
CA LYS A 113 -9.00 3.51 6.39
C LYS A 113 -9.07 3.78 7.89
N PRO A 114 -7.96 4.20 8.51
CA PRO A 114 -7.92 4.39 9.96
C PRO A 114 -8.67 5.64 10.42
N PHE A 115 -8.89 6.62 9.55
CA PHE A 115 -9.58 7.86 9.86
C PHE A 115 -10.84 8.02 9.01
N LYS A 116 -11.98 8.27 9.68
CA LYS A 116 -13.26 8.52 9.01
C LYS A 116 -13.23 9.86 8.27
N GLY A 117 -13.85 9.90 7.10
CA GLY A 117 -14.06 11.14 6.34
C GLY A 117 -12.90 11.58 5.44
N VAL A 118 -11.73 10.96 5.56
CA VAL A 118 -10.57 11.20 4.69
C VAL A 118 -10.22 9.97 3.86
N ASN A 119 -9.36 10.12 2.88
CA ASN A 119 -8.89 8.99 2.08
C ASN A 119 -8.26 7.89 2.95
N GLY A 120 -8.35 6.69 2.44
CA GLY A 120 -7.65 5.54 2.95
C GLY A 120 -6.65 5.07 1.92
N SER A 121 -5.80 4.15 2.34
CA SER A 121 -4.95 3.42 1.43
C SER A 121 -5.46 2.02 1.25
N GLY A 122 -5.26 1.50 0.06
CA GLY A 122 -5.26 0.07 -0.18
C GLY A 122 -3.89 -0.29 -0.70
N LYS A 123 -3.52 -1.52 -0.53
CA LYS A 123 -2.35 -2.05 -1.19
C LYS A 123 -2.66 -2.20 -2.68
N HIS A 124 -2.03 -1.40 -3.51
CA HIS A 124 -2.16 -1.55 -4.95
C HIS A 124 -1.32 -2.75 -5.41
N ASN A 125 -1.96 -3.72 -6.02
CA ASN A 125 -1.28 -4.86 -6.63
C ASN A 125 -1.20 -4.63 -8.14
N ASN A 126 -0.14 -3.99 -8.58
CA ASN A 126 0.21 -3.93 -9.99
C ASN A 126 0.88 -5.26 -10.37
N TRP A 127 0.37 -5.95 -11.36
CA TRP A 127 0.86 -7.25 -11.76
C TRP A 127 0.89 -7.41 -13.27
N SER A 128 1.72 -8.29 -13.76
CA SER A 128 1.83 -8.64 -15.16
C SER A 128 1.94 -10.16 -15.33
N LEU A 129 1.77 -10.61 -16.55
CA LEU A 129 2.04 -12.00 -16.95
C LEU A 129 3.16 -12.03 -17.97
N GLY A 130 4.09 -12.93 -17.76
CA GLY A 130 5.17 -13.20 -18.69
C GLY A 130 5.43 -14.70 -18.80
N THR A 131 6.10 -15.10 -19.87
CA THR A 131 6.63 -16.45 -20.02
C THR A 131 8.05 -16.54 -19.45
N ASP A 132 8.53 -17.74 -19.19
CA ASP A 132 9.91 -18.02 -18.83
C ASP A 132 10.92 -17.63 -19.92
N THR A 133 10.44 -17.48 -21.16
CA THR A 133 11.23 -17.00 -22.31
C THR A 133 11.22 -15.47 -22.46
N GLY A 134 10.63 -14.73 -21.53
CA GLY A 134 10.63 -13.27 -21.50
C GLY A 134 9.55 -12.58 -22.34
N VAL A 135 8.55 -13.31 -22.84
CA VAL A 135 7.43 -12.71 -23.57
C VAL A 135 6.43 -12.10 -22.61
N LEU A 136 6.17 -10.81 -22.72
CA LEU A 136 5.19 -10.08 -21.90
C LEU A 136 3.79 -10.24 -22.52
N LEU A 137 2.86 -10.85 -21.78
CA LEU A 137 1.52 -11.17 -22.29
C LEU A 137 0.54 -10.00 -22.18
N PHE A 138 0.80 -9.04 -21.29
CA PHE A 138 0.00 -7.82 -21.12
C PHE A 138 0.60 -6.58 -21.79
N ALA A 139 1.63 -6.75 -22.59
CA ALA A 139 2.18 -5.67 -23.38
C ALA A 139 1.57 -5.65 -24.78
N PRO A 140 1.01 -4.52 -25.23
CA PRO A 140 0.60 -4.37 -26.62
C PRO A 140 1.83 -4.47 -27.54
N GLY A 141 1.69 -5.17 -28.63
CA GLY A 141 2.76 -5.35 -29.61
C GLY A 141 2.69 -4.35 -30.75
N LYS A 142 3.68 -4.44 -31.63
CA LYS A 142 3.75 -3.63 -32.85
C LYS A 142 3.06 -4.27 -34.06
N THR A 143 2.79 -5.56 -33.99
CA THR A 143 2.16 -6.32 -35.07
C THR A 143 0.74 -6.70 -34.72
N GLN A 144 -0.07 -7.01 -35.72
CA GLN A 144 -1.44 -7.49 -35.55
C GLN A 144 -1.49 -8.78 -34.71
N LYS A 145 -0.53 -9.68 -34.90
CA LYS A 145 -0.45 -10.95 -34.16
C LYS A 145 -0.14 -10.73 -32.67
N GLU A 146 0.80 -9.85 -32.35
CA GLU A 146 1.15 -9.49 -30.97
C GLU A 146 -0.01 -8.77 -30.27
N ASN A 147 -0.71 -7.88 -30.98
CA ASN A 147 -1.89 -7.22 -30.45
C ASN A 147 -3.05 -8.20 -30.23
N LEU A 148 -3.23 -9.20 -31.08
CA LEU A 148 -4.23 -10.24 -30.88
C LEU A 148 -3.93 -11.05 -29.59
N GLN A 149 -2.67 -11.40 -29.37
CA GLN A 149 -2.25 -12.04 -28.13
C GLN A 149 -2.57 -11.17 -26.90
N PHE A 150 -2.14 -9.91 -26.90
CA PHE A 150 -2.42 -8.96 -25.82
C PHE A 150 -3.92 -8.84 -25.53
N ILE A 151 -4.76 -8.61 -26.56
CA ILE A 151 -6.21 -8.49 -26.43
C ILE A 151 -6.80 -9.78 -25.87
N THR A 152 -6.34 -10.94 -26.35
CA THR A 152 -6.83 -12.24 -25.85
C THR A 152 -6.61 -12.38 -24.35
N PHE A 153 -5.42 -12.08 -23.85
CA PHE A 153 -5.14 -12.17 -22.42
C PHE A 153 -5.96 -11.15 -21.60
N ILE A 154 -6.03 -9.89 -22.04
CA ILE A 154 -6.79 -8.85 -21.32
C ILE A 154 -8.28 -9.20 -21.26
N VAL A 155 -8.89 -9.60 -22.36
CA VAL A 155 -10.32 -9.96 -22.38
C VAL A 155 -10.62 -11.16 -21.48
N ASN A 156 -9.74 -12.17 -21.48
CA ASN A 156 -9.92 -13.34 -20.60
C ASN A 156 -9.76 -12.97 -19.11
N VAL A 157 -8.83 -12.06 -18.76
CA VAL A 157 -8.71 -11.55 -17.39
C VAL A 157 -9.97 -10.79 -16.99
N MET A 158 -10.47 -9.90 -17.84
CA MET A 158 -11.72 -9.17 -17.57
C MET A 158 -12.90 -10.13 -17.37
N ALA A 159 -13.03 -11.14 -18.22
CA ALA A 159 -14.08 -12.16 -18.10
C ALA A 159 -13.93 -12.96 -16.79
N ALA A 160 -12.71 -13.31 -16.39
CA ALA A 160 -12.43 -14.01 -15.14
C ALA A 160 -12.76 -13.14 -13.90
N VAL A 161 -12.38 -11.87 -13.91
CA VAL A 161 -12.71 -10.92 -12.84
C VAL A 161 -14.23 -10.77 -12.71
N TYR A 162 -14.94 -10.62 -13.81
CA TYR A 162 -16.40 -10.56 -13.79
C TYR A 162 -17.02 -11.84 -13.24
N LYS A 163 -16.61 -13.01 -13.74
CA LYS A 163 -17.13 -14.31 -13.34
C LYS A 163 -16.86 -14.65 -11.87
N TYR A 164 -15.67 -14.33 -11.39
CA TYR A 164 -15.21 -14.69 -10.04
C TYR A 164 -15.21 -13.52 -9.07
N ASN A 165 -15.93 -12.44 -9.37
CA ASN A 165 -16.01 -11.24 -8.54
C ASN A 165 -16.34 -11.53 -7.07
N GLY A 166 -17.28 -12.47 -6.80
CA GLY A 166 -17.61 -12.87 -5.43
C GLY A 166 -16.42 -13.45 -4.66
N LEU A 167 -15.60 -14.28 -5.31
CA LEU A 167 -14.40 -14.86 -4.71
C LEU A 167 -13.33 -13.78 -4.49
N LEU A 168 -13.14 -12.87 -5.44
CA LEU A 168 -12.21 -11.74 -5.30
C LEU A 168 -12.61 -10.86 -4.13
N LYS A 169 -13.89 -10.52 -3.98
CA LYS A 169 -14.38 -9.76 -2.82
C LYS A 169 -14.13 -10.50 -1.52
N ALA A 170 -14.38 -11.80 -1.47
CA ALA A 170 -14.11 -12.61 -0.28
C ALA A 170 -12.63 -12.63 0.10
N SER A 171 -11.72 -12.64 -0.87
CA SER A 171 -10.27 -12.66 -0.63
C SER A 171 -9.74 -11.37 0.01
N ILE A 172 -10.39 -10.23 -0.24
CA ILE A 172 -10.02 -8.92 0.34
C ILE A 172 -10.88 -8.53 1.54
N SER A 173 -11.87 -9.35 1.92
CA SER A 173 -12.72 -9.11 3.08
C SER A 173 -11.93 -9.32 4.36
N SER A 174 -11.68 -8.25 5.08
CA SER A 174 -11.04 -8.27 6.40
C SER A 174 -11.60 -7.15 7.28
N ALA A 175 -11.40 -7.26 8.58
CA ALA A 175 -11.79 -6.22 9.52
C ALA A 175 -11.12 -4.88 9.25
N THR A 176 -9.92 -4.90 8.68
CA THR A 176 -9.16 -3.69 8.34
C THR A 176 -9.61 -3.05 7.03
N ASN A 177 -10.34 -3.78 6.17
CA ASN A 177 -10.81 -3.31 4.86
C ASN A 177 -12.32 -3.02 4.81
N GLY A 178 -13.02 -3.10 5.92
CA GLY A 178 -14.49 -3.00 6.00
C GLY A 178 -15.11 -1.68 5.49
N HIS A 179 -14.33 -0.63 5.32
CA HIS A 179 -14.78 0.65 4.78
C HIS A 179 -14.47 0.86 3.28
N ARG A 180 -13.92 -0.14 2.62
CA ARG A 180 -13.54 -0.09 1.21
C ARG A 180 -14.24 -1.15 0.34
N LEU A 181 -15.07 -1.97 0.93
CA LEU A 181 -15.88 -3.01 0.27
C LEU A 181 -17.24 -2.47 -0.16
#